data_53ec7e674c12f120a40cd48d448db217
#
_entry.id   53ec7e674c12f120a40cd48d448db217
#
_cell.length_a   1.000
_cell.length_b   1.000
_cell.length_c   1.000
_cell.angle_alpha   90.00
_cell.angle_beta   90.00
_cell.angle_gamma   90.00
#
_symmetry.space_group_name_H-M   'P 1'
#
loop_
_entity.id
_entity.type
_entity.pdbx_description
1 polymer ?
#
loop_
_entity_poly.entity_id
_entity_poly.type
_entity_poly.pdbx_seq_one_letter_code
_entity_poly.pdbx_strand_id
1 'polypeptide(L)'
;MTTDTLKDAPAVAVDFESFYGKDCDIKSLGQWNYLNNPNCDIYLMGVVGDGISWAGHPKDFDWSLLHGKFILAHNLSWDGLVLAKLARDGVIPSHVQFAGGGCTANLSVYLGAPRNLAGAARELLGVDVTKDLRTWMKGKTWQDAVEAGRADDLREYVLRDAQTCFNLWQKHAHEWPEHERELANLTMTAGWAGLRIDQKLAEHAAAALERVMWEARNDIPWADGDVAVLSIKALGEHCRANSIPPPPSTSEDDPACEAWENKYGAQFPWVAAMRNYRKANMLREKLRVMTERIRPTDGCMGYGMKYFGGHTGRWSGDARFNVQNLPKGEMFGADLRGCIVPRPGKQFIVCDLSQIEPRVLAWLCGDTQLLDQLLNGVPLYEAHARSTMGWTGGNLKKENPDLYALAKARVLGLGYGCGPAKFVEVARTMAGIAISQQVAARTVESFRSSNRKIIALWNRLQTDFRRSSGNAFVVELPSGRKLTYRDVSSSGGWTARVERGGRRIPFYGGKLCENLVQAVARDVFAESLLRLRRVGVDVVFHVHDEAVCEVAPGTDPHEIERIMSITPDWLHGCPLAAEAVVTTRYCK
;
A
#
# COMPACT_ATOMS: atom_id res chain seq x y z
N MET A 1 -13.21 1.55 -25.38
CA MET A 1 -12.12 2.00 -26.28
C MET A 1 -11.13 0.85 -26.37
N THR A 2 -10.89 0.35 -27.55
CA THR A 2 -9.97 -0.76 -27.80
C THR A 2 -8.54 -0.31 -27.61
N THR A 3 -7.70 -1.15 -27.04
CA THR A 3 -6.31 -0.90 -26.64
C THR A 3 -5.37 -0.47 -27.77
N ASP A 4 -5.73 -0.69 -29.02
CA ASP A 4 -4.92 -0.33 -30.20
C ASP A 4 -4.86 1.18 -30.53
N THR A 5 -5.88 1.95 -30.15
CA THR A 5 -5.92 3.41 -30.40
C THR A 5 -5.03 4.23 -29.49
N LEU A 6 -4.47 3.63 -28.41
CA LEU A 6 -3.62 4.33 -27.42
C LEU A 6 -2.13 4.40 -27.83
N LYS A 7 -1.70 3.56 -28.79
CA LYS A 7 -0.27 3.48 -29.17
C LYS A 7 0.20 4.65 -30.02
N ASP A 8 -0.68 5.32 -30.74
CA ASP A 8 -0.36 6.33 -31.74
C ASP A 8 -0.78 7.77 -31.38
N ALA A 9 -1.48 7.96 -30.25
CA ALA A 9 -1.90 9.29 -29.82
C ALA A 9 -0.67 10.11 -29.34
N PRO A 10 -0.44 11.32 -29.89
CA PRO A 10 0.66 12.15 -29.44
C PRO A 10 0.54 12.47 -27.96
N ALA A 11 1.64 12.29 -27.24
CA ALA A 11 1.70 12.53 -25.81
C ALA A 11 1.99 13.99 -25.49
N VAL A 12 1.29 14.54 -24.49
CA VAL A 12 1.48 15.91 -23.99
C VAL A 12 1.52 15.88 -22.47
N ALA A 13 2.56 16.44 -21.87
CA ALA A 13 2.70 16.57 -20.43
C ALA A 13 2.02 17.85 -19.92
N VAL A 14 1.30 17.72 -18.83
CA VAL A 14 0.72 18.84 -18.09
C VAL A 14 1.23 18.82 -16.65
N ASP A 15 1.39 20.01 -16.07
CA ASP A 15 1.71 20.22 -14.66
C ASP A 15 0.89 21.40 -14.14
N PHE A 16 0.30 21.27 -12.95
CA PHE A 16 -0.57 22.30 -12.37
C PHE A 16 -0.04 22.80 -11.05
N GLU A 17 -0.04 24.11 -10.88
CA GLU A 17 0.24 24.77 -9.62
C GLU A 17 -1.04 25.33 -9.02
N SER A 18 -1.21 25.12 -7.72
CA SER A 18 -2.40 25.52 -6.97
C SER A 18 -2.03 26.09 -5.62
N PHE A 19 -2.88 26.99 -5.09
CA PHE A 19 -2.69 27.56 -3.75
C PHE A 19 -2.67 26.48 -2.68
N TYR A 20 -1.68 26.51 -1.81
CA TYR A 20 -1.64 25.68 -0.61
C TYR A 20 -1.13 26.46 0.60
N GLY A 21 -1.79 26.27 1.75
CA GLY A 21 -1.49 27.03 2.96
C GLY A 21 -2.17 26.43 4.19
N LYS A 22 -2.23 27.24 5.26
CA LYS A 22 -2.96 26.86 6.46
C LYS A 22 -4.46 26.69 6.09
N ASP A 23 -5.06 25.61 6.55
CA ASP A 23 -6.48 25.26 6.33
C ASP A 23 -6.87 24.99 4.86
N CYS A 24 -5.89 24.98 3.93
CA CYS A 24 -6.07 24.62 2.55
C CYS A 24 -4.87 23.78 2.06
N ASP A 25 -4.84 22.50 2.39
CA ASP A 25 -3.82 21.56 1.92
C ASP A 25 -4.40 20.15 1.70
N ILE A 26 -3.84 19.44 0.72
CA ILE A 26 -4.30 18.10 0.32
C ILE A 26 -4.20 17.07 1.47
N LYS A 27 -3.22 17.22 2.35
CA LYS A 27 -2.97 16.23 3.40
C LYS A 27 -4.04 16.25 4.48
N SER A 28 -4.55 17.42 4.82
CA SER A 28 -5.63 17.59 5.79
C SER A 28 -7.00 17.34 5.16
N LEU A 29 -7.28 18.00 4.03
CA LEU A 29 -8.61 17.99 3.41
C LEU A 29 -8.89 16.75 2.56
N GLY A 30 -7.85 16.07 2.06
CA GLY A 30 -7.99 15.11 0.96
C GLY A 30 -8.17 15.81 -0.39
N GLN A 31 -7.94 15.08 -1.48
CA GLN A 31 -7.87 15.66 -2.82
C GLN A 31 -9.18 16.35 -3.25
N TRP A 32 -10.34 15.71 -3.01
CA TRP A 32 -11.62 16.24 -3.45
C TRP A 32 -12.02 17.52 -2.68
N ASN A 33 -11.94 17.49 -1.34
CA ASN A 33 -12.29 18.66 -0.50
C ASN A 33 -11.31 19.81 -0.73
N TYR A 34 -10.03 19.51 -0.94
CA TYR A 34 -9.05 20.54 -1.28
C TYR A 34 -9.41 21.21 -2.61
N LEU A 35 -9.70 20.46 -3.68
CA LEU A 35 -10.09 21.01 -4.98
C LEU A 35 -11.40 21.81 -4.96
N ASN A 36 -12.31 21.50 -4.03
CA ASN A 36 -13.58 22.21 -3.87
C ASN A 36 -13.54 23.22 -2.70
N ASN A 37 -12.37 23.43 -2.08
CA ASN A 37 -12.20 24.47 -1.08
C ASN A 37 -12.24 25.84 -1.75
N PRO A 38 -12.99 26.85 -1.20
CA PRO A 38 -13.04 28.20 -1.78
C PRO A 38 -11.69 28.87 -1.96
N ASN A 39 -10.71 28.51 -1.14
CA ASN A 39 -9.35 29.06 -1.20
C ASN A 39 -8.44 28.29 -2.19
N CYS A 40 -8.92 27.20 -2.79
CA CYS A 40 -8.14 26.46 -3.78
C CYS A 40 -8.21 27.17 -5.12
N ASP A 41 -7.15 27.87 -5.47
CA ASP A 41 -6.95 28.50 -6.77
C ASP A 41 -5.93 27.70 -7.59
N ILE A 42 -6.30 27.28 -8.81
CA ILE A 42 -5.42 26.67 -9.79
C ILE A 42 -4.91 27.78 -10.69
N TYR A 43 -3.85 28.43 -10.27
CA TYR A 43 -3.39 29.68 -10.85
C TYR A 43 -2.42 29.54 -12.01
N LEU A 44 -1.82 28.35 -12.20
CA LEU A 44 -0.81 28.16 -13.26
C LEU A 44 -0.86 26.73 -13.78
N MET A 45 -0.65 26.60 -15.11
CA MET A 45 -0.51 25.32 -15.81
C MET A 45 0.64 25.40 -16.81
N GLY A 46 1.47 24.36 -16.85
CA GLY A 46 2.46 24.13 -17.90
C GLY A 46 2.01 23.01 -18.83
N VAL A 47 2.23 23.18 -20.13
CA VAL A 47 1.91 22.21 -21.17
C VAL A 47 3.08 22.03 -22.09
N VAL A 48 3.57 20.79 -22.26
CA VAL A 48 4.74 20.48 -23.12
C VAL A 48 4.52 19.19 -23.90
N GLY A 49 4.76 19.22 -25.19
CA GLY A 49 4.73 18.05 -26.08
C GLY A 49 3.95 18.30 -27.37
N ASP A 50 4.20 17.50 -28.40
CA ASP A 50 3.54 17.58 -29.71
C ASP A 50 3.54 19.00 -30.30
N GLY A 51 4.70 19.68 -30.24
CA GLY A 51 4.86 21.06 -30.73
C GLY A 51 4.32 22.15 -29.81
N ILE A 52 3.73 21.80 -28.66
CA ILE A 52 3.20 22.74 -27.66
C ILE A 52 4.29 23.01 -26.60
N SER A 53 4.49 24.28 -26.25
CA SER A 53 5.22 24.73 -25.06
C SER A 53 4.52 25.99 -24.56
N TRP A 54 3.75 25.87 -23.49
CA TRP A 54 2.89 26.94 -23.00
C TRP A 54 2.81 26.95 -21.46
N ALA A 55 2.81 28.14 -20.86
CA ALA A 55 2.56 28.32 -19.42
C ALA A 55 1.69 29.56 -19.18
N GLY A 56 0.63 29.36 -18.40
CA GLY A 56 -0.31 30.45 -18.06
C GLY A 56 -1.44 29.95 -17.20
N HIS A 57 -2.45 30.82 -17.01
CA HIS A 57 -3.64 30.44 -16.27
C HIS A 57 -4.51 29.45 -17.12
N PRO A 58 -5.03 28.35 -16.56
CA PRO A 58 -5.78 27.35 -17.34
C PRO A 58 -6.94 27.88 -18.17
N LYS A 59 -7.55 29.02 -17.81
CA LYS A 59 -8.62 29.67 -18.56
C LYS A 59 -8.14 30.34 -19.87
N ASP A 60 -6.83 30.63 -19.96
CA ASP A 60 -6.23 31.31 -21.12
C ASP A 60 -5.68 30.32 -22.16
N PHE A 61 -5.75 29.01 -21.86
CA PHE A 61 -5.24 27.97 -22.73
C PHE A 61 -6.26 27.54 -23.78
N ASP A 62 -5.81 27.34 -25.02
CA ASP A 62 -6.63 26.72 -26.08
C ASP A 62 -6.69 25.20 -25.88
N TRP A 63 -7.69 24.74 -25.16
CA TRP A 63 -7.89 23.32 -24.84
C TRP A 63 -8.14 22.44 -26.06
N SER A 64 -8.50 23.01 -27.22
CA SER A 64 -8.68 22.26 -28.47
C SER A 64 -7.39 21.57 -28.91
N LEU A 65 -6.24 22.14 -28.56
CA LEU A 65 -4.91 21.58 -28.83
C LEU A 65 -4.66 20.24 -28.15
N LEU A 66 -5.41 19.93 -27.06
CA LEU A 66 -5.30 18.65 -26.35
C LEU A 66 -6.33 17.62 -26.76
N HIS A 67 -7.24 17.95 -27.69
CA HIS A 67 -8.21 16.98 -28.20
C HIS A 67 -7.51 15.78 -28.84
N GLY A 68 -7.87 14.56 -28.41
CA GLY A 68 -7.28 13.31 -28.92
C GLY A 68 -5.84 13.05 -28.46
N LYS A 69 -5.24 13.86 -27.57
CA LYS A 69 -3.91 13.64 -27.05
C LYS A 69 -3.90 12.71 -25.84
N PHE A 70 -2.75 12.04 -25.63
CA PHE A 70 -2.47 11.25 -24.45
C PHE A 70 -1.83 12.14 -23.38
N ILE A 71 -2.50 12.33 -22.25
CA ILE A 71 -2.07 13.28 -21.21
C ILE A 71 -1.10 12.63 -20.24
N LEU A 72 0.05 13.26 -20.06
CA LEU A 72 1.06 12.88 -19.08
C LEU A 72 1.06 13.82 -17.89
N ALA A 73 1.28 13.29 -16.70
CA ALA A 73 1.59 14.08 -15.51
C ALA A 73 2.54 13.30 -14.59
N HIS A 74 3.32 14.00 -13.77
CA HIS A 74 4.22 13.31 -12.84
C HIS A 74 3.49 12.78 -11.60
N ASN A 75 2.26 13.17 -11.39
CA ASN A 75 1.35 12.61 -10.38
C ASN A 75 -0.10 12.65 -10.92
N LEU A 76 -0.35 11.90 -11.97
CA LEU A 76 -1.64 11.92 -12.68
C LEU A 76 -2.85 11.70 -11.74
N SER A 77 -2.65 11.06 -10.58
CA SER A 77 -3.73 10.93 -9.57
C SER A 77 -4.18 12.28 -9.02
N TRP A 78 -3.34 13.30 -9.07
CA TRP A 78 -3.67 14.69 -8.72
C TRP A 78 -4.08 15.50 -9.94
N ASP A 79 -3.21 15.57 -10.95
CA ASP A 79 -3.43 16.39 -12.15
C ASP A 79 -4.68 15.96 -12.93
N GLY A 80 -4.99 14.66 -12.92
CA GLY A 80 -6.22 14.14 -13.49
C GLY A 80 -7.49 14.62 -12.78
N LEU A 81 -7.46 14.80 -11.46
CA LEU A 81 -8.57 15.40 -10.72
C LEU A 81 -8.70 16.91 -10.98
N VAL A 82 -7.57 17.60 -11.19
CA VAL A 82 -7.58 19.02 -11.63
C VAL A 82 -8.24 19.13 -13.00
N LEU A 83 -7.85 18.29 -13.97
CA LEU A 83 -8.48 18.24 -15.29
C LEU A 83 -10.00 17.96 -15.19
N ALA A 84 -10.39 17.00 -14.35
CA ALA A 84 -11.80 16.68 -14.13
C ALA A 84 -12.57 17.87 -13.49
N LYS A 85 -11.94 18.61 -12.58
CA LYS A 85 -12.52 19.86 -12.04
C LYS A 85 -12.67 20.93 -13.12
N LEU A 86 -11.63 21.19 -13.89
CA LEU A 86 -11.65 22.20 -14.96
C LEU A 86 -12.70 21.88 -16.01
N ALA A 87 -12.91 20.59 -16.34
CA ALA A 87 -13.98 20.16 -17.24
C ALA A 87 -15.38 20.39 -16.63
N ARG A 88 -15.57 20.03 -15.36
CA ARG A 88 -16.84 20.26 -14.64
C ARG A 88 -17.18 21.75 -14.51
N ASP A 89 -16.15 22.57 -14.29
CA ASP A 89 -16.32 24.03 -14.13
C ASP A 89 -16.44 24.75 -15.51
N GLY A 90 -16.42 24.00 -16.62
CA GLY A 90 -16.61 24.54 -17.99
C GLY A 90 -15.37 25.25 -18.56
N VAL A 91 -14.21 25.14 -17.91
CA VAL A 91 -12.93 25.69 -18.41
C VAL A 91 -12.43 24.83 -19.57
N ILE A 92 -12.55 23.50 -19.46
CA ILE A 92 -12.31 22.59 -20.58
C ILE A 92 -13.63 22.39 -21.34
N PRO A 93 -13.69 22.75 -22.63
CA PRO A 93 -14.92 22.57 -23.42
C PRO A 93 -15.34 21.09 -23.52
N SER A 94 -16.62 20.81 -23.49
CA SER A 94 -17.18 19.46 -23.47
C SER A 94 -16.82 18.59 -24.68
N HIS A 95 -16.48 19.19 -25.82
CA HIS A 95 -16.02 18.49 -27.02
C HIS A 95 -14.58 18.01 -26.95
N VAL A 96 -13.78 18.54 -25.99
CA VAL A 96 -12.39 18.11 -25.80
C VAL A 96 -12.37 16.76 -25.08
N GLN A 97 -11.83 15.75 -25.77
CA GLN A 97 -11.70 14.40 -25.25
C GLN A 97 -10.24 13.99 -25.29
N PHE A 98 -9.72 13.47 -24.18
CA PHE A 98 -8.35 12.95 -24.11
C PHE A 98 -8.32 11.48 -24.54
N ALA A 99 -7.27 11.05 -25.24
CA ALA A 99 -7.09 9.65 -25.65
C ALA A 99 -6.79 8.71 -24.47
N GLY A 100 -6.31 9.27 -23.36
CA GLY A 100 -5.95 8.54 -22.14
C GLY A 100 -4.95 9.30 -21.29
N GLY A 101 -4.33 8.65 -20.32
CA GLY A 101 -3.34 9.29 -19.48
C GLY A 101 -2.26 8.36 -18.94
N GLY A 102 -1.08 8.90 -18.69
CA GLY A 102 0.10 8.23 -18.15
C GLY A 102 0.74 8.98 -16.98
N CYS A 103 1.10 8.25 -15.93
CA CYS A 103 1.74 8.79 -14.72
C CYS A 103 3.23 8.49 -14.72
N THR A 104 4.09 9.50 -14.92
CA THR A 104 5.54 9.29 -14.92
C THR A 104 6.12 9.03 -13.52
N ALA A 105 5.41 9.38 -12.43
CA ALA A 105 5.78 8.94 -11.09
C ALA A 105 5.60 7.42 -10.91
N ASN A 106 4.56 6.83 -11.51
CA ASN A 106 4.35 5.38 -11.50
C ASN A 106 5.36 4.66 -12.41
N LEU A 107 5.67 5.21 -13.59
CA LEU A 107 6.76 4.74 -14.44
C LEU A 107 8.10 4.73 -13.68
N SER A 108 8.42 5.82 -12.98
CA SER A 108 9.69 5.95 -12.24
C SER A 108 9.85 4.86 -11.17
N VAL A 109 8.83 4.61 -10.36
CA VAL A 109 8.92 3.56 -9.32
C VAL A 109 8.96 2.15 -9.91
N TYR A 110 8.30 1.89 -11.03
CA TYR A 110 8.42 0.62 -11.76
C TYR A 110 9.87 0.37 -12.19
N LEU A 111 10.58 1.41 -12.62
CA LEU A 111 12.00 1.37 -12.99
C LEU A 111 12.94 1.40 -11.77
N GLY A 112 12.39 1.41 -10.55
CA GLY A 112 13.14 1.44 -9.29
C GLY A 112 13.83 2.78 -9.02
N ALA A 113 13.27 3.88 -9.55
CA ALA A 113 13.67 5.25 -9.24
C ALA A 113 12.71 5.89 -8.22
N PRO A 114 13.11 6.99 -7.55
CA PRO A 114 12.24 7.71 -6.63
C PRO A 114 10.95 8.19 -7.29
N ARG A 115 9.85 8.17 -6.53
CA ARG A 115 8.55 8.65 -7.00
C ARG A 115 8.49 10.15 -7.26
N ASN A 116 9.30 10.95 -6.57
CA ASN A 116 9.29 12.40 -6.74
C ASN A 116 10.05 12.83 -8.00
N LEU A 117 9.58 13.89 -8.68
CA LEU A 117 10.11 14.35 -9.96
C LEU A 117 11.63 14.62 -9.95
N ALA A 118 12.13 15.32 -8.93
CA ALA A 118 13.56 15.64 -8.83
C ALA A 118 14.43 14.37 -8.69
N GLY A 119 14.00 13.40 -7.88
CA GLY A 119 14.70 12.13 -7.74
C GLY A 119 14.62 11.29 -9.03
N ALA A 120 13.46 11.23 -9.67
CA ALA A 120 13.27 10.54 -10.94
C ALA A 120 14.14 11.16 -12.06
N ALA A 121 14.14 12.48 -12.17
CA ALA A 121 14.97 13.21 -13.15
C ALA A 121 16.46 12.92 -12.97
N ARG A 122 16.95 12.98 -11.73
CA ARG A 122 18.35 12.69 -11.43
C ARG A 122 18.74 11.26 -11.79
N GLU A 123 17.93 10.29 -11.37
CA GLU A 123 18.26 8.86 -11.51
C GLU A 123 18.02 8.31 -12.91
N LEU A 124 17.06 8.86 -13.67
CA LEU A 124 16.69 8.35 -15.00
C LEU A 124 17.16 9.24 -16.16
N LEU A 125 17.25 10.55 -15.94
CA LEU A 125 17.67 11.50 -16.96
C LEU A 125 19.07 12.06 -16.72
N GLY A 126 19.61 11.99 -15.49
CA GLY A 126 20.88 12.64 -15.12
C GLY A 126 20.77 14.16 -14.96
N VAL A 127 19.57 14.67 -14.66
CA VAL A 127 19.27 16.11 -14.56
C VAL A 127 18.83 16.44 -13.15
N ASP A 128 19.39 17.49 -12.56
CA ASP A 128 18.94 18.03 -11.27
C ASP A 128 17.82 19.06 -11.48
N VAL A 129 16.72 18.88 -10.73
CA VAL A 129 15.54 19.75 -10.71
C VAL A 129 15.38 20.33 -9.32
N THR A 130 15.33 21.66 -9.18
CA THR A 130 15.18 22.36 -7.91
C THR A 130 13.70 22.58 -7.57
N LYS A 131 13.36 22.67 -6.25
CA LYS A 131 12.00 22.89 -5.75
C LYS A 131 11.84 24.16 -4.92
N ASP A 132 12.75 25.10 -5.05
CA ASP A 132 12.81 26.29 -4.19
C ASP A 132 11.57 27.19 -4.34
N LEU A 133 11.08 27.35 -5.57
CA LEU A 133 9.90 28.15 -5.88
C LEU A 133 8.62 27.60 -5.25
N ARG A 134 8.42 26.27 -5.27
CA ARG A 134 7.27 25.65 -4.59
C ARG A 134 7.26 25.94 -3.10
N THR A 135 8.42 25.87 -2.45
CA THR A 135 8.53 26.18 -1.01
C THR A 135 8.24 27.64 -0.74
N TRP A 136 8.69 28.54 -1.60
CA TRP A 136 8.43 29.97 -1.50
C TRP A 136 6.95 30.32 -1.65
N MET A 137 6.20 29.61 -2.52
CA MET A 137 4.76 29.80 -2.76
C MET A 137 3.86 29.39 -1.60
N LYS A 138 4.37 28.71 -0.57
CA LYS A 138 3.54 28.27 0.56
C LYS A 138 2.79 29.43 1.22
N GLY A 139 1.46 29.39 1.18
CA GLY A 139 0.57 30.43 1.73
C GLY A 139 0.51 31.71 0.90
N LYS A 140 1.00 31.69 -0.34
CA LYS A 140 0.98 32.81 -1.28
C LYS A 140 0.06 32.55 -2.46
N THR A 141 -0.53 33.61 -2.97
CA THR A 141 -1.38 33.64 -4.16
C THR A 141 -0.54 33.93 -5.42
N TRP A 142 -1.15 33.80 -6.59
CA TRP A 142 -0.55 34.27 -7.83
C TRP A 142 -0.25 35.77 -7.80
N GLN A 143 -1.14 36.57 -7.19
CA GLN A 143 -0.93 38.02 -7.06
C GLN A 143 0.32 38.38 -6.24
N ASP A 144 0.56 37.64 -5.14
CA ASP A 144 1.80 37.80 -4.35
C ASP A 144 3.06 37.52 -5.17
N ALA A 145 2.97 36.58 -6.10
CA ALA A 145 4.08 36.25 -7.00
C ALA A 145 4.31 37.37 -8.04
N VAL A 146 3.24 37.95 -8.58
CA VAL A 146 3.32 39.07 -9.52
C VAL A 146 3.94 40.29 -8.83
N GLU A 147 3.47 40.64 -7.63
CA GLU A 147 3.98 41.79 -6.83
C GLU A 147 5.44 41.59 -6.42
N ALA A 148 5.87 40.35 -6.20
CA ALA A 148 7.26 40.02 -5.90
C ALA A 148 8.16 39.93 -7.17
N GLY A 149 7.62 40.16 -8.37
CA GLY A 149 8.35 40.04 -9.64
C GLY A 149 8.80 38.61 -10.01
N ARG A 150 8.10 37.58 -9.47
CA ARG A 150 8.47 36.16 -9.64
C ARG A 150 7.53 35.39 -10.57
N ALA A 151 6.62 36.06 -11.25
CA ALA A 151 5.64 35.42 -12.13
C ALA A 151 6.32 34.63 -13.28
N ASP A 152 7.37 35.18 -13.88
CA ASP A 152 8.10 34.53 -14.96
C ASP A 152 8.93 33.34 -14.45
N ASP A 153 9.54 33.46 -13.27
CA ASP A 153 10.21 32.32 -12.60
C ASP A 153 9.26 31.13 -12.42
N LEU A 154 8.00 31.39 -12.04
CA LEU A 154 6.98 30.35 -11.86
C LEU A 154 6.52 29.74 -13.19
N ARG A 155 6.39 30.56 -14.25
CA ARG A 155 6.08 30.04 -15.60
C ARG A 155 7.21 29.13 -16.10
N GLU A 156 8.45 29.53 -15.91
CA GLU A 156 9.62 28.71 -16.26
C GLU A 156 9.66 27.44 -15.42
N TYR A 157 9.34 27.52 -14.13
CA TYR A 157 9.29 26.39 -13.22
C TYR A 157 8.27 25.33 -13.67
N VAL A 158 7.02 25.71 -13.94
CA VAL A 158 5.97 24.76 -14.36
C VAL A 158 6.25 24.15 -15.75
N LEU A 159 6.83 24.94 -16.66
CA LEU A 159 7.29 24.42 -17.97
C LEU A 159 8.41 23.39 -17.82
N ARG A 160 9.36 23.65 -16.94
CA ARG A 160 10.48 22.72 -16.68
C ARG A 160 9.97 21.41 -16.05
N ASP A 161 9.00 21.47 -15.13
CA ASP A 161 8.43 20.27 -14.50
C ASP A 161 7.63 19.48 -15.55
N ALA A 162 6.81 20.10 -16.40
CA ALA A 162 6.13 19.47 -17.52
C ALA A 162 7.13 18.89 -18.56
N GLN A 163 8.19 19.62 -18.92
CA GLN A 163 9.23 19.14 -19.83
C GLN A 163 9.97 17.91 -19.27
N THR A 164 10.26 17.94 -17.97
CA THR A 164 10.92 16.81 -17.30
C THR A 164 10.01 15.57 -17.28
N CYS A 165 8.71 15.75 -17.03
CA CYS A 165 7.70 14.71 -17.14
C CYS A 165 7.65 14.13 -18.57
N PHE A 166 7.61 14.97 -19.58
CA PHE A 166 7.62 14.57 -20.99
C PHE A 166 8.89 13.79 -21.37
N ASN A 167 10.06 14.27 -20.96
CA ASN A 167 11.36 13.62 -21.22
C ASN A 167 11.46 12.22 -20.56
N LEU A 168 10.95 12.07 -19.33
CA LEU A 168 10.86 10.76 -18.65
C LEU A 168 10.03 9.77 -19.46
N TRP A 169 8.89 10.21 -19.98
CA TRP A 169 8.02 9.40 -20.82
C TRP A 169 8.68 9.04 -22.15
N GLN A 170 9.19 10.02 -22.86
CA GLN A 170 9.85 9.83 -24.16
C GLN A 170 10.98 8.79 -24.09
N LYS A 171 11.78 8.87 -23.03
CA LYS A 171 12.95 7.99 -22.87
C LYS A 171 12.59 6.60 -22.38
N HIS A 172 11.59 6.46 -21.50
CA HIS A 172 11.40 5.24 -20.71
C HIS A 172 10.02 4.58 -20.82
N ALA A 173 9.04 5.17 -21.54
CA ALA A 173 7.69 4.61 -21.64
C ALA A 173 7.67 3.16 -22.16
N HIS A 174 8.57 2.83 -23.09
CA HIS A 174 8.68 1.50 -23.69
C HIS A 174 9.16 0.42 -22.70
N GLU A 175 9.80 0.80 -21.58
CA GLU A 175 10.22 -0.10 -20.51
C GLU A 175 9.09 -0.44 -19.53
N TRP A 176 7.95 0.25 -19.63
CA TRP A 176 6.80 0.02 -18.74
C TRP A 176 5.72 -0.76 -19.48
N PRO A 177 5.53 -2.06 -19.16
CA PRO A 177 4.59 -2.92 -19.86
C PRO A 177 3.14 -2.40 -19.77
N GLU A 178 2.35 -2.67 -20.82
CA GLU A 178 0.97 -2.19 -20.92
C GLU A 178 0.10 -2.65 -19.75
N HIS A 179 0.19 -3.93 -19.37
CA HIS A 179 -0.57 -4.47 -18.23
C HIS A 179 -0.23 -3.79 -16.89
N GLU A 180 1.02 -3.36 -16.70
CA GLU A 180 1.43 -2.62 -15.51
C GLU A 180 0.91 -1.17 -15.54
N ARG A 181 0.82 -0.54 -16.72
CA ARG A 181 0.15 0.76 -16.91
C ARG A 181 -1.35 0.66 -16.61
N GLU A 182 -1.99 -0.41 -17.10
CA GLU A 182 -3.39 -0.70 -16.82
C GLU A 182 -3.65 -0.86 -15.31
N LEU A 183 -2.80 -1.58 -14.58
CA LEU A 183 -2.86 -1.72 -13.12
C LEU A 183 -2.68 -0.39 -12.38
N ALA A 184 -1.75 0.44 -12.82
CA ALA A 184 -1.55 1.77 -12.24
C ALA A 184 -2.78 2.67 -12.44
N ASN A 185 -3.39 2.63 -13.63
CA ASN A 185 -4.62 3.36 -13.94
C ASN A 185 -5.82 2.81 -13.15
N LEU A 186 -5.96 1.48 -13.03
CA LEU A 186 -6.98 0.85 -12.21
C LEU A 186 -6.89 1.33 -10.75
N THR A 187 -5.69 1.33 -10.18
CA THR A 187 -5.45 1.80 -8.81
C THR A 187 -5.87 3.27 -8.64
N MET A 188 -5.53 4.12 -9.57
CA MET A 188 -5.84 5.54 -9.55
C MET A 188 -7.36 5.79 -9.68
N THR A 189 -8.01 5.15 -10.65
CA THR A 189 -9.45 5.34 -10.90
C THR A 189 -10.31 4.79 -9.76
N ALA A 190 -9.93 3.68 -9.13
CA ALA A 190 -10.58 3.17 -7.93
C ALA A 190 -10.48 4.16 -6.77
N GLY A 191 -9.31 4.77 -6.57
CA GLY A 191 -9.10 5.82 -5.57
C GLY A 191 -9.98 7.07 -5.81
N TRP A 192 -10.16 7.46 -7.06
CA TRP A 192 -11.06 8.58 -7.44
C TRP A 192 -12.54 8.22 -7.25
N ALA A 193 -12.95 7.03 -7.66
CA ALA A 193 -14.30 6.54 -7.41
C ALA A 193 -14.61 6.54 -5.91
N GLY A 194 -13.65 6.15 -5.09
CA GLY A 194 -13.72 6.21 -3.64
C GLY A 194 -14.57 5.12 -3.01
N LEU A 195 -14.61 5.14 -1.70
CA LEU A 195 -15.33 4.20 -0.85
C LEU A 195 -16.56 4.87 -0.26
N ARG A 196 -17.72 4.25 -0.39
CA ARG A 196 -18.92 4.74 0.27
C ARG A 196 -18.86 4.47 1.77
N ILE A 197 -19.14 5.50 2.57
CA ILE A 197 -19.08 5.45 4.03
C ILE A 197 -20.49 5.49 4.62
N ASP A 198 -20.77 4.56 5.53
CA ASP A 198 -21.93 4.61 6.41
C ASP A 198 -21.65 5.65 7.52
N GLN A 199 -22.07 6.89 7.26
CA GLN A 199 -21.80 8.02 8.15
C GLN A 199 -22.37 7.81 9.54
N LYS A 200 -23.56 7.23 9.66
CA LYS A 200 -24.21 6.98 10.97
C LYS A 200 -23.42 5.97 11.80
N LEU A 201 -22.92 4.90 11.16
CA LEU A 201 -22.08 3.92 11.85
C LEU A 201 -20.73 4.54 12.23
N ALA A 202 -20.14 5.36 11.37
CA ALA A 202 -18.89 6.05 11.65
C ALA A 202 -19.02 7.04 12.82
N GLU A 203 -20.13 7.78 12.92
CA GLU A 203 -20.45 8.67 14.04
C GLU A 203 -20.64 7.88 15.34
N HIS A 204 -21.36 6.75 15.29
CA HIS A 204 -21.53 5.87 16.44
C HIS A 204 -20.18 5.30 16.93
N ALA A 205 -19.36 4.84 16.01
CA ALA A 205 -18.01 4.34 16.31
C ALA A 205 -17.11 5.43 16.91
N ALA A 206 -17.18 6.66 16.39
CA ALA A 206 -16.43 7.79 16.93
C ALA A 206 -16.85 8.10 18.37
N ALA A 207 -18.15 8.13 18.67
CA ALA A 207 -18.66 8.36 20.02
C ALA A 207 -18.24 7.25 21.01
N ALA A 208 -18.18 5.99 20.56
CA ALA A 208 -17.68 4.88 21.38
C ALA A 208 -16.18 5.06 21.73
N LEU A 209 -15.36 5.44 20.76
CA LEU A 209 -13.93 5.71 20.98
C LEU A 209 -13.70 6.93 21.87
N GLU A 210 -14.48 7.98 21.73
CA GLU A 210 -14.42 9.17 22.60
C GLU A 210 -14.74 8.84 24.04
N ARG A 211 -15.71 7.95 24.29
CA ARG A 211 -16.02 7.44 25.63
C ARG A 211 -14.82 6.73 26.23
N VAL A 212 -14.19 5.81 25.49
CA VAL A 212 -13.00 5.08 25.96
C VAL A 212 -11.86 6.06 26.26
N MET A 213 -11.67 7.08 25.43
CA MET A 213 -10.66 8.11 25.67
C MET A 213 -10.95 8.95 26.91
N TRP A 214 -12.21 9.28 27.12
CA TRP A 214 -12.65 10.01 28.32
C TRP A 214 -12.43 9.20 29.58
N GLU A 215 -12.84 7.93 29.60
CA GLU A 215 -12.63 7.02 30.71
C GLU A 215 -11.13 6.84 31.02
N ALA A 216 -10.34 6.54 29.98
CA ALA A 216 -8.89 6.38 30.13
C ALA A 216 -8.18 7.64 30.63
N ARG A 217 -8.67 8.82 30.26
CA ARG A 217 -8.10 10.11 30.70
C ARG A 217 -8.17 10.27 32.22
N ASN A 218 -9.24 9.78 32.87
CA ASN A 218 -9.43 9.91 34.32
C ASN A 218 -8.36 9.16 35.12
N ASP A 219 -7.78 8.10 34.55
CA ASP A 219 -6.73 7.29 35.18
C ASP A 219 -5.30 7.77 34.85
N ILE A 220 -5.15 8.76 33.94
CA ILE A 220 -3.83 9.26 33.53
C ILE A 220 -3.45 10.49 34.36
N PRO A 221 -2.45 10.39 35.27
CA PRO A 221 -2.19 11.42 36.28
C PRO A 221 -1.75 12.79 35.76
N TRP A 222 -1.21 12.85 34.53
CA TRP A 222 -0.81 14.12 33.89
C TRP A 222 -1.87 14.69 32.96
N ALA A 223 -3.04 14.09 32.90
CA ALA A 223 -4.12 14.53 32.03
C ALA A 223 -4.88 15.74 32.57
N ASP A 224 -4.66 16.14 33.82
CA ASP A 224 -5.23 17.33 34.42
C ASP A 224 -4.49 18.58 33.97
N GLY A 225 -5.23 19.56 33.42
CA GLY A 225 -4.68 20.83 32.92
C GLY A 225 -4.34 20.82 31.43
N ASP A 226 -3.43 21.73 31.02
CA ASP A 226 -3.07 22.02 29.64
C ASP A 226 -2.07 21.01 29.02
N VAL A 227 -1.66 20.01 29.78
CA VAL A 227 -0.68 19.02 29.29
C VAL A 227 -1.37 18.00 28.39
N ALA A 228 -0.85 17.85 27.18
CA ALA A 228 -1.38 16.86 26.26
C ALA A 228 -1.22 15.43 26.81
N VAL A 229 -2.30 14.66 26.87
CA VAL A 229 -2.33 13.26 27.36
C VAL A 229 -1.26 12.38 26.68
N LEU A 230 -1.02 12.61 25.39
CA LEU A 230 -0.02 11.88 24.59
C LEU A 230 1.43 12.40 24.78
N SER A 231 1.69 13.34 25.68
CA SER A 231 3.02 13.91 25.90
C SER A 231 4.01 12.86 26.41
N ILE A 232 5.01 12.54 25.60
CA ILE A 232 6.13 11.65 25.98
C ILE A 232 6.94 12.26 27.12
N LYS A 233 7.05 13.59 27.15
CA LYS A 233 7.75 14.31 28.22
C LYS A 233 7.04 14.12 29.57
N ALA A 234 5.72 14.35 29.62
CA ALA A 234 4.93 14.17 30.84
C ALA A 234 4.93 12.72 31.32
N LEU A 235 4.79 11.74 30.39
CA LEU A 235 4.95 10.32 30.70
C LEU A 235 6.32 10.03 31.36
N GLY A 236 7.40 10.54 30.77
CA GLY A 236 8.76 10.34 31.31
C GLY A 236 8.97 10.98 32.66
N GLU A 237 8.40 12.15 32.92
CA GLU A 237 8.43 12.85 34.22
C GLU A 237 7.66 12.05 35.27
N HIS A 238 6.46 11.57 34.92
CA HIS A 238 5.63 10.76 35.82
C HIS A 238 6.30 9.42 36.16
N CYS A 239 6.91 8.75 35.19
CA CYS A 239 7.67 7.53 35.43
C CYS A 239 8.80 7.76 36.44
N ARG A 240 9.60 8.82 36.26
CA ARG A 240 10.69 9.17 37.18
C ARG A 240 10.21 9.48 38.59
N ALA A 241 9.09 10.20 38.71
CA ALA A 241 8.48 10.51 40.00
C ALA A 241 8.04 9.25 40.77
N ASN A 242 7.67 8.18 40.04
CA ASN A 242 7.31 6.89 40.60
C ASN A 242 8.47 5.88 40.66
N SER A 243 9.70 6.33 40.44
CA SER A 243 10.91 5.49 40.50
C SER A 243 10.91 4.31 39.52
N ILE A 244 10.23 4.48 38.36
CA ILE A 244 10.22 3.51 37.27
C ILE A 244 10.89 4.10 36.01
N PRO A 245 11.61 3.29 35.23
CA PRO A 245 12.18 3.78 33.98
C PRO A 245 11.04 4.10 32.98
N PRO A 246 11.14 5.18 32.20
CA PRO A 246 10.22 5.41 31.10
C PRO A 246 10.23 4.25 30.10
N PRO A 247 9.09 3.97 29.40
CA PRO A 247 9.08 2.94 28.37
C PRO A 247 10.06 3.30 27.25
N PRO A 248 10.76 2.32 26.67
CA PRO A 248 11.72 2.56 25.58
C PRO A 248 11.03 3.05 24.29
N SER A 249 9.76 2.73 24.18
CA SER A 249 8.87 3.11 23.07
C SER A 249 7.45 3.20 23.58
N THR A 250 6.57 3.82 22.79
CA THR A 250 5.11 3.82 23.03
C THR A 250 4.34 3.06 21.92
N SER A 251 5.09 2.39 21.02
CA SER A 251 4.50 1.58 19.95
C SER A 251 3.94 0.27 20.51
N GLU A 252 2.74 -0.10 20.09
CA GLU A 252 2.11 -1.38 20.42
C GLU A 252 2.91 -2.57 19.86
N ASP A 253 3.57 -2.37 18.71
CA ASP A 253 4.32 -3.42 18.01
C ASP A 253 5.76 -3.59 18.54
N ASP A 254 6.18 -2.81 19.55
CA ASP A 254 7.51 -2.90 20.13
C ASP A 254 7.53 -3.89 21.31
N PRO A 255 8.21 -5.04 21.18
CA PRO A 255 8.29 -6.04 22.26
C PRO A 255 8.87 -5.47 23.56
N ALA A 256 9.74 -4.47 23.49
CA ALA A 256 10.31 -3.83 24.69
C ALA A 256 9.27 -2.96 25.41
N CYS A 257 8.38 -2.31 24.66
CA CYS A 257 7.23 -1.59 25.21
C CYS A 257 6.24 -2.56 25.87
N GLU A 258 5.88 -3.65 25.19
CA GLU A 258 5.02 -4.70 25.75
C GLU A 258 5.58 -5.29 27.04
N ALA A 259 6.87 -5.62 27.07
CA ALA A 259 7.53 -6.12 28.27
C ALA A 259 7.49 -5.11 29.42
N TRP A 260 7.64 -3.82 29.11
CA TRP A 260 7.52 -2.74 30.09
C TRP A 260 6.08 -2.61 30.62
N GLU A 261 5.08 -2.65 29.74
CA GLU A 261 3.65 -2.61 30.12
C GLU A 261 3.25 -3.81 30.98
N ASN A 262 3.68 -5.01 30.62
CA ASN A 262 3.43 -6.23 31.40
C ASN A 262 4.08 -6.16 32.80
N LYS A 263 5.25 -5.53 32.91
CA LYS A 263 5.97 -5.39 34.18
C LYS A 263 5.29 -4.41 35.14
N TYR A 264 4.81 -3.30 34.63
CA TYR A 264 4.33 -2.19 35.46
C TYR A 264 2.80 -2.04 35.46
N GLY A 265 2.09 -2.63 34.49
CA GLY A 265 0.65 -2.46 34.33
C GLY A 265 -0.19 -2.95 35.51
N ALA A 266 0.24 -4.03 36.18
CA ALA A 266 -0.46 -4.53 37.37
C ALA A 266 -0.36 -3.57 38.57
N GLN A 267 0.73 -2.82 38.69
CA GLN A 267 0.99 -1.89 39.78
C GLN A 267 0.43 -0.48 39.50
N PHE A 268 0.42 -0.08 38.23
CA PHE A 268 0.05 1.28 37.81
C PHE A 268 -1.11 1.24 36.77
N PRO A 269 -2.37 1.43 37.18
CA PRO A 269 -3.53 1.39 36.27
C PRO A 269 -3.43 2.34 35.07
N TRP A 270 -2.76 3.49 35.25
CA TRP A 270 -2.54 4.47 34.18
C TRP A 270 -1.72 3.91 32.98
N VAL A 271 -0.98 2.81 33.17
CA VAL A 271 -0.27 2.15 32.06
C VAL A 271 -1.25 1.59 31.03
N ALA A 272 -2.25 0.86 31.52
CA ALA A 272 -3.33 0.34 30.67
C ALA A 272 -4.21 1.46 30.10
N ALA A 273 -4.53 2.47 30.92
CA ALA A 273 -5.28 3.65 30.48
C ALA A 273 -4.57 4.40 29.35
N MET A 274 -3.28 4.62 29.45
CA MET A 274 -2.47 5.25 28.41
C MET A 274 -2.50 4.42 27.12
N ARG A 275 -2.40 3.09 27.18
CA ARG A 275 -2.49 2.19 26.03
C ARG A 275 -3.86 2.32 25.36
N ASN A 276 -4.94 2.24 26.13
CA ASN A 276 -6.31 2.36 25.64
C ASN A 276 -6.56 3.72 25.00
N TYR A 277 -6.11 4.81 25.64
CA TYR A 277 -6.23 6.16 25.09
C TYR A 277 -5.52 6.29 23.73
N ARG A 278 -4.26 5.83 23.62
CA ARG A 278 -3.47 5.88 22.37
C ARG A 278 -4.15 5.10 21.26
N LYS A 279 -4.62 3.89 21.55
CA LYS A 279 -5.29 3.03 20.58
C LYS A 279 -6.63 3.62 20.13
N ALA A 280 -7.45 4.06 21.06
CA ALA A 280 -8.73 4.71 20.75
C ALA A 280 -8.52 6.01 19.95
N ASN A 281 -7.55 6.84 20.32
CA ASN A 281 -7.22 8.06 19.59
C ASN A 281 -6.76 7.78 18.15
N MET A 282 -5.92 6.77 17.93
CA MET A 282 -5.49 6.38 16.58
C MET A 282 -6.67 5.92 15.72
N LEU A 283 -7.61 5.16 16.27
CA LEU A 283 -8.81 4.71 15.57
C LEU A 283 -9.76 5.87 15.30
N ARG A 284 -9.97 6.78 16.28
CA ARG A 284 -10.76 7.99 16.11
C ARG A 284 -10.21 8.89 15.00
N GLU A 285 -8.89 9.09 14.93
CA GLU A 285 -8.28 9.87 13.85
C GLU A 285 -8.51 9.25 12.47
N LYS A 286 -8.50 7.92 12.35
CA LYS A 286 -8.88 7.24 11.09
C LYS A 286 -10.34 7.50 10.73
N LEU A 287 -11.27 7.38 11.69
CA LEU A 287 -12.69 7.68 11.48
C LEU A 287 -12.89 9.16 11.10
N ARG A 288 -12.21 10.08 11.78
CA ARG A 288 -12.27 11.51 11.46
C ARG A 288 -11.87 11.76 9.99
N VAL A 289 -10.77 11.15 9.54
CA VAL A 289 -10.36 11.25 8.13
C VAL A 289 -11.42 10.66 7.19
N MET A 290 -12.05 9.54 7.57
CA MET A 290 -13.12 8.94 6.76
C MET A 290 -14.32 9.89 6.63
N THR A 291 -14.81 10.44 7.73
CA THR A 291 -16.01 11.30 7.76
C THR A 291 -15.78 12.68 7.15
N GLU A 292 -14.66 13.32 7.46
CA GLU A 292 -14.33 14.65 6.92
C GLU A 292 -14.11 14.68 5.41
N ARG A 293 -13.77 13.53 4.81
CA ARG A 293 -13.51 13.42 3.36
C ARG A 293 -14.68 12.88 2.55
N ILE A 294 -15.82 12.66 3.17
CA ILE A 294 -17.04 12.25 2.46
C ILE A 294 -17.46 13.35 1.50
N ARG A 295 -17.66 12.99 0.23
CA ARG A 295 -18.20 13.89 -0.78
C ARG A 295 -19.72 14.01 -0.58
N PRO A 296 -20.26 15.23 -0.52
CA PRO A 296 -21.71 15.44 -0.36
C PRO A 296 -22.53 14.90 -1.55
N THR A 297 -21.89 14.76 -2.71
CA THR A 297 -22.55 14.36 -3.97
C THR A 297 -22.97 12.91 -4.03
N ASP A 298 -22.18 12.00 -3.43
CA ASP A 298 -22.37 10.55 -3.58
C ASP A 298 -22.13 9.74 -2.27
N GLY A 299 -21.75 10.41 -1.18
CA GLY A 299 -21.46 9.77 0.09
C GLY A 299 -20.17 8.94 0.07
N CYS A 300 -19.33 9.11 -0.94
CA CYS A 300 -18.06 8.41 -1.06
C CYS A 300 -16.88 9.26 -0.58
N MET A 301 -15.88 8.61 -0.03
CA MET A 301 -14.60 9.19 0.34
C MET A 301 -13.53 8.73 -0.65
N GLY A 302 -12.86 9.67 -1.34
CA GLY A 302 -11.69 9.34 -2.16
C GLY A 302 -10.53 8.86 -1.29
N TYR A 303 -9.78 7.86 -1.74
CA TYR A 303 -8.63 7.31 -1.03
C TYR A 303 -7.40 7.24 -1.93
N GLY A 304 -6.22 7.16 -1.32
CA GLY A 304 -4.96 7.03 -2.04
C GLY A 304 -4.35 5.65 -1.83
N MET A 305 -3.91 5.04 -2.93
CA MET A 305 -3.10 3.84 -2.94
C MET A 305 -1.93 4.02 -3.91
N LYS A 306 -0.72 3.74 -3.45
CA LYS A 306 0.48 3.79 -4.28
C LYS A 306 0.64 2.49 -5.03
N TYR A 307 0.51 2.54 -6.35
CA TYR A 307 1.02 1.51 -7.23
C TYR A 307 2.53 1.37 -7.01
N PHE A 308 3.04 0.16 -6.91
CA PHE A 308 4.46 -0.10 -6.64
C PHE A 308 4.97 0.62 -5.38
N GLY A 309 4.21 0.55 -4.29
CA GLY A 309 4.56 1.17 -3.01
C GLY A 309 5.69 0.48 -2.25
N GLY A 310 5.99 -0.79 -2.58
CA GLY A 310 7.09 -1.59 -2.05
C GLY A 310 8.01 -2.13 -3.13
N HIS A 311 9.24 -2.51 -2.76
CA HIS A 311 10.25 -3.08 -3.66
C HIS A 311 9.77 -4.31 -4.43
N THR A 312 8.91 -5.13 -3.82
CA THR A 312 8.32 -6.32 -4.44
C THR A 312 7.21 -6.01 -5.46
N GLY A 313 6.84 -4.74 -5.61
CA GLY A 313 5.75 -4.27 -6.46
C GLY A 313 4.39 -4.22 -5.77
N ARG A 314 4.31 -4.60 -4.47
CA ARG A 314 3.07 -4.49 -3.70
C ARG A 314 2.60 -3.04 -3.60
N TRP A 315 1.28 -2.86 -3.53
CA TRP A 315 0.67 -1.57 -3.25
C TRP A 315 0.86 -1.18 -1.79
N SER A 316 0.83 0.11 -1.52
CA SER A 316 0.80 0.65 -0.15
C SER A 316 -0.19 1.81 -0.05
N GLY A 317 -0.65 2.10 1.16
CA GLY A 317 -1.55 3.24 1.40
C GLY A 317 -0.87 4.59 1.15
N ASP A 318 -1.69 5.59 0.84
CA ASP A 318 -1.30 6.98 0.63
C ASP A 318 -2.29 7.95 1.32
N ALA A 319 -2.06 9.24 1.17
CA ALA A 319 -2.98 10.33 1.55
C ALA A 319 -3.46 10.30 3.03
N ARG A 320 -2.62 9.88 3.96
CA ARG A 320 -2.90 9.73 5.40
C ARG A 320 -4.03 8.74 5.75
N PHE A 321 -4.56 8.02 4.77
CA PHE A 321 -5.56 6.99 5.00
C PHE A 321 -5.15 5.70 4.27
N ASN A 322 -4.66 4.74 5.03
CA ASN A 322 -4.31 3.43 4.49
C ASN A 322 -5.44 2.45 4.75
N VAL A 323 -6.26 2.18 3.73
CA VAL A 323 -7.35 1.21 3.79
C VAL A 323 -6.85 -0.21 4.12
N GLN A 324 -5.61 -0.55 3.71
CA GLN A 324 -5.00 -1.86 3.95
C GLN A 324 -4.68 -2.11 5.45
N ASN A 325 -4.58 -1.03 6.26
CA ASN A 325 -4.25 -1.10 7.68
C ASN A 325 -5.44 -0.78 8.59
N LEU A 326 -6.67 -0.97 8.11
CA LEU A 326 -7.85 -0.91 8.97
C LEU A 326 -7.89 -2.17 9.85
N PRO A 327 -8.14 -2.04 11.17
CA PRO A 327 -8.21 -3.19 12.07
C PRO A 327 -9.34 -4.13 11.65
N LYS A 328 -9.12 -5.42 11.87
CA LYS A 328 -10.16 -6.45 11.69
C LYS A 328 -11.08 -6.47 12.91
N GLY A 329 -12.37 -6.54 12.65
CA GLY A 329 -13.38 -6.63 13.68
C GLY A 329 -13.57 -5.37 14.50
N GLU A 330 -14.41 -5.48 15.51
CA GLU A 330 -14.76 -4.39 16.42
C GLU A 330 -13.69 -4.20 17.51
N MET A 331 -13.32 -2.95 17.75
CA MET A 331 -12.41 -2.56 18.82
C MET A 331 -13.02 -1.38 19.60
N PHE A 332 -13.18 -1.54 20.91
CA PHE A 332 -13.77 -0.50 21.77
C PHE A 332 -15.18 -0.06 21.34
N GLY A 333 -15.98 -0.97 20.78
CA GLY A 333 -17.30 -0.64 20.23
C GLY A 333 -17.27 0.03 18.85
N ALA A 334 -16.12 0.06 18.18
CA ALA A 334 -15.94 0.68 16.86
C ALA A 334 -15.51 -0.36 15.81
N ASP A 335 -16.33 -0.57 14.78
CA ASP A 335 -15.98 -1.34 13.59
C ASP A 335 -15.68 -0.41 12.42
N LEU A 336 -14.38 -0.13 12.20
CA LEU A 336 -13.95 0.77 11.16
C LEU A 336 -14.15 0.19 9.75
N ARG A 337 -13.96 -1.13 9.58
CA ARG A 337 -14.18 -1.80 8.29
C ARG A 337 -15.66 -1.80 7.94
N GLY A 338 -16.52 -2.09 8.90
CA GLY A 338 -17.97 -2.09 8.74
C GLY A 338 -18.56 -0.74 8.33
N CYS A 339 -17.83 0.37 8.53
CA CYS A 339 -18.22 1.68 8.00
C CYS A 339 -18.13 1.76 6.47
N ILE A 340 -17.38 0.88 5.80
CA ILE A 340 -17.28 0.84 4.33
C ILE A 340 -18.40 -0.04 3.81
N VAL A 341 -19.28 0.55 2.99
CA VAL A 341 -20.48 -0.10 2.46
C VAL A 341 -20.54 0.02 0.93
N PRO A 342 -21.22 -0.91 0.24
CA PRO A 342 -21.40 -0.81 -1.20
C PRO A 342 -22.32 0.36 -1.56
N ARG A 343 -22.24 0.82 -2.79
CA ARG A 343 -23.17 1.82 -3.35
C ARG A 343 -24.60 1.29 -3.37
N PRO A 344 -25.64 2.18 -3.41
CA PRO A 344 -27.03 1.75 -3.43
C PRO A 344 -27.32 0.74 -4.53
N GLY A 345 -28.04 -0.33 -4.18
CA GLY A 345 -28.38 -1.40 -5.12
C GLY A 345 -27.23 -2.35 -5.46
N LYS A 346 -26.11 -2.29 -4.72
CA LYS A 346 -24.95 -3.18 -4.86
C LYS A 346 -24.67 -3.96 -3.58
N GLN A 347 -23.85 -4.99 -3.68
CA GLN A 347 -23.27 -5.73 -2.57
C GLN A 347 -21.78 -5.91 -2.78
N PHE A 348 -21.04 -6.26 -1.73
CA PHE A 348 -19.65 -6.67 -1.85
C PHE A 348 -19.52 -8.19 -2.01
N ILE A 349 -18.59 -8.59 -2.87
CA ILE A 349 -17.94 -9.89 -2.81
C ILE A 349 -16.48 -9.62 -2.45
N VAL A 350 -16.09 -10.09 -1.25
CA VAL A 350 -14.72 -10.00 -0.77
C VAL A 350 -14.05 -11.32 -1.04
N CYS A 351 -13.06 -11.36 -1.93
CA CYS A 351 -12.40 -12.57 -2.37
C CYS A 351 -10.88 -12.46 -2.18
N ASP A 352 -10.26 -13.42 -1.49
CA ASP A 352 -8.82 -13.49 -1.30
C ASP A 352 -8.19 -14.76 -1.87
N LEU A 353 -6.93 -14.65 -2.26
CA LEU A 353 -6.13 -15.79 -2.69
C LEU A 353 -5.68 -16.59 -1.47
N SER A 354 -6.20 -17.80 -1.34
CA SER A 354 -5.95 -18.66 -0.18
C SER A 354 -4.48 -19.06 -0.07
N GLN A 355 -3.78 -18.54 0.95
CA GLN A 355 -2.37 -18.83 1.26
C GLN A 355 -1.44 -18.74 0.04
N ILE A 356 -1.53 -17.67 -0.74
CA ILE A 356 -0.78 -17.52 -1.99
C ILE A 356 0.74 -17.61 -1.79
N GLU A 357 1.30 -16.96 -0.76
CA GLU A 357 2.75 -16.96 -0.54
C GLU A 357 3.32 -18.35 -0.25
N PRO A 358 2.76 -19.18 0.65
CA PRO A 358 3.21 -20.57 0.83
C PRO A 358 3.07 -21.45 -0.41
N ARG A 359 2.03 -21.26 -1.23
CA ARG A 359 1.87 -21.99 -2.49
C ARG A 359 2.96 -21.63 -3.49
N VAL A 360 3.21 -20.33 -3.65
CA VAL A 360 4.30 -19.81 -4.49
C VAL A 360 5.67 -20.29 -3.97
N LEU A 361 5.90 -20.28 -2.65
CA LEU A 361 7.15 -20.80 -2.07
C LEU A 361 7.37 -22.27 -2.41
N ALA A 362 6.34 -23.11 -2.25
CA ALA A 362 6.39 -24.53 -2.59
C ALA A 362 6.73 -24.74 -4.09
N TRP A 363 6.10 -23.96 -4.95
CA TRP A 363 6.35 -23.99 -6.39
C TRP A 363 7.78 -23.55 -6.75
N LEU A 364 8.25 -22.44 -6.21
CA LEU A 364 9.59 -21.90 -6.46
C LEU A 364 10.72 -22.82 -5.97
N CYS A 365 10.52 -23.55 -4.90
CA CYS A 365 11.50 -24.51 -4.40
C CYS A 365 11.33 -25.93 -4.99
N GLY A 366 10.31 -26.16 -5.82
CA GLY A 366 10.03 -27.45 -6.45
C GLY A 366 9.55 -28.51 -5.47
N ASP A 367 8.73 -28.16 -4.47
CA ASP A 367 8.16 -29.12 -3.51
C ASP A 367 6.94 -29.83 -4.11
N THR A 368 7.21 -30.77 -5.03
CA THR A 368 6.17 -31.51 -5.73
C THR A 368 5.27 -32.30 -4.80
N GLN A 369 5.79 -32.83 -3.69
CA GLN A 369 4.97 -33.58 -2.72
C GLN A 369 3.90 -32.69 -2.07
N LEU A 370 4.25 -31.47 -1.70
CA LEU A 370 3.30 -30.51 -1.15
C LEU A 370 2.31 -30.05 -2.21
N LEU A 371 2.80 -29.72 -3.42
CA LEU A 371 1.96 -29.29 -4.54
C LEU A 371 0.94 -30.35 -4.95
N ASP A 372 1.33 -31.64 -5.03
CA ASP A 372 0.43 -32.74 -5.35
C ASP A 372 -0.69 -32.90 -4.30
N GLN A 373 -0.38 -32.74 -3.02
CA GLN A 373 -1.40 -32.75 -1.97
C GLN A 373 -2.39 -31.59 -2.11
N LEU A 374 -1.90 -30.38 -2.43
CA LEU A 374 -2.76 -29.21 -2.66
C LEU A 374 -3.66 -29.39 -3.89
N LEU A 375 -3.15 -29.99 -4.98
CA LEU A 375 -3.93 -30.33 -6.16
C LEU A 375 -5.03 -31.35 -5.86
N ASN A 376 -4.78 -32.26 -4.92
CA ASN A 376 -5.77 -33.23 -4.43
C ASN A 376 -6.71 -32.67 -3.35
N GLY A 377 -6.72 -31.34 -3.13
CA GLY A 377 -7.64 -30.66 -2.21
C GLY A 377 -7.28 -30.76 -0.73
N VAL A 378 -6.07 -31.24 -0.38
CA VAL A 378 -5.62 -31.26 1.02
C VAL A 378 -5.30 -29.81 1.46
N PRO A 379 -5.88 -29.34 2.59
CA PRO A 379 -5.58 -28.00 3.08
C PRO A 379 -4.08 -27.80 3.37
N LEU A 380 -3.55 -26.61 3.07
CA LEU A 380 -2.11 -26.33 3.11
C LEU A 380 -1.41 -26.71 4.42
N TYR A 381 -1.97 -26.33 5.55
CA TYR A 381 -1.35 -26.61 6.86
C TYR A 381 -1.41 -28.09 7.22
N GLU A 382 -2.44 -28.80 6.76
CA GLU A 382 -2.53 -30.24 6.88
C GLU A 382 -1.53 -30.94 5.96
N ALA A 383 -1.43 -30.53 4.69
CA ALA A 383 -0.44 -31.03 3.75
C ALA A 383 0.99 -30.85 4.28
N HIS A 384 1.30 -29.68 4.86
CA HIS A 384 2.58 -29.43 5.53
C HIS A 384 2.80 -30.36 6.73
N ALA A 385 1.77 -30.56 7.57
CA ALA A 385 1.89 -31.46 8.72
C ALA A 385 2.07 -32.92 8.30
N ARG A 386 1.39 -33.38 7.26
CA ARG A 386 1.58 -34.71 6.67
C ARG A 386 3.00 -34.90 6.15
N SER A 387 3.52 -33.91 5.42
CA SER A 387 4.86 -34.00 4.80
C SER A 387 6.01 -33.87 5.79
N THR A 388 5.84 -33.08 6.90
CA THR A 388 6.99 -32.65 7.71
C THR A 388 6.82 -32.81 9.23
N MET A 389 5.63 -33.20 9.71
CA MET A 389 5.32 -33.32 11.14
C MET A 389 4.74 -34.69 11.51
N GLY A 390 4.69 -35.65 10.56
CA GLY A 390 4.24 -37.04 10.78
C GLY A 390 2.72 -37.17 10.99
N TRP A 391 1.90 -36.23 10.53
CA TRP A 391 0.45 -36.36 10.59
C TRP A 391 -0.08 -37.39 9.60
N THR A 392 -0.86 -38.34 10.10
CA THR A 392 -1.45 -39.43 9.29
C THR A 392 -2.99 -39.52 9.45
N GLY A 393 -3.58 -38.66 10.26
CA GLY A 393 -5.02 -38.63 10.50
C GLY A 393 -5.83 -37.94 9.38
N GLY A 394 -7.09 -37.69 9.64
CA GLY A 394 -8.03 -37.00 8.74
C GLY A 394 -7.89 -35.50 8.79
N ASN A 395 -8.99 -34.80 9.11
CA ASN A 395 -9.00 -33.32 9.15
C ASN A 395 -8.19 -32.79 10.34
N LEU A 396 -6.98 -32.30 10.05
CA LEU A 396 -6.04 -31.81 11.07
C LEU A 396 -6.63 -30.73 11.98
N LYS A 397 -7.38 -29.78 11.42
CA LYS A 397 -7.95 -28.66 12.18
C LYS A 397 -8.98 -29.14 13.22
N LYS A 398 -9.73 -30.21 12.89
CA LYS A 398 -10.76 -30.77 13.78
C LYS A 398 -10.18 -31.78 14.78
N GLU A 399 -9.25 -32.64 14.30
CA GLU A 399 -8.74 -33.76 15.09
C GLU A 399 -7.56 -33.38 15.99
N ASN A 400 -6.73 -32.40 15.57
CA ASN A 400 -5.59 -31.93 16.36
C ASN A 400 -5.37 -30.42 16.17
N PRO A 401 -6.18 -29.55 16.82
CA PRO A 401 -6.08 -28.08 16.72
C PRO A 401 -4.71 -27.51 17.10
N ASP A 402 -4.03 -28.11 18.08
CA ASP A 402 -2.71 -27.66 18.52
C ASP A 402 -1.64 -27.91 17.45
N LEU A 403 -1.65 -29.10 16.82
CA LEU A 403 -0.77 -29.41 15.72
C LEU A 403 -1.08 -28.55 14.50
N TYR A 404 -2.37 -28.25 14.26
CA TYR A 404 -2.78 -27.32 13.21
C TYR A 404 -2.23 -25.91 13.44
N ALA A 405 -2.34 -25.39 14.68
CA ALA A 405 -1.80 -24.09 15.05
C ALA A 405 -0.26 -24.05 14.88
N LEU A 406 0.43 -25.11 15.31
CA LEU A 406 1.87 -25.22 15.12
C LEU A 406 2.25 -25.32 13.63
N ALA A 407 1.54 -26.09 12.82
CA ALA A 407 1.75 -26.17 11.37
C ALA A 407 1.56 -24.80 10.70
N LYS A 408 0.51 -24.05 11.10
CA LYS A 408 0.27 -22.68 10.65
C LYS A 408 1.44 -21.75 11.00
N ALA A 409 1.91 -21.77 12.26
CA ALA A 409 3.06 -20.97 12.70
C ALA A 409 4.33 -21.31 11.90
N ARG A 410 4.60 -22.61 11.65
CA ARG A 410 5.75 -23.07 10.87
C ARG A 410 5.72 -22.55 9.44
N VAL A 411 4.60 -22.69 8.76
CA VAL A 411 4.42 -22.25 7.36
C VAL A 411 4.57 -20.74 7.25
N LEU A 412 3.90 -19.99 8.10
CA LEU A 412 3.90 -18.51 8.01
C LEU A 412 5.20 -17.87 8.50
N GLY A 413 5.90 -18.47 9.47
CA GLY A 413 7.09 -17.87 10.08
C GLY A 413 8.41 -18.40 9.55
N LEU A 414 8.53 -19.72 9.31
CA LEU A 414 9.82 -20.34 9.08
C LEU A 414 10.25 -20.38 7.61
N GLY A 415 9.34 -20.14 6.67
CA GLY A 415 9.64 -20.15 5.23
C GLY A 415 10.72 -19.14 4.80
N TYR A 416 11.04 -18.15 5.63
CA TYR A 416 11.89 -17.01 5.29
C TYR A 416 13.09 -16.79 6.23
N GLY A 417 13.50 -17.84 6.93
CA GLY A 417 14.75 -17.83 7.73
C GLY A 417 14.58 -17.26 9.13
N CYS A 418 13.37 -17.21 9.66
CA CYS A 418 13.10 -16.81 11.04
C CYS A 418 13.93 -17.65 12.04
N GLY A 419 14.55 -16.96 13.01
CA GLY A 419 15.28 -17.62 14.12
C GLY A 419 14.35 -17.95 15.30
N PRO A 420 14.84 -18.74 16.29
CA PRO A 420 14.01 -19.17 17.41
C PRO A 420 13.35 -18.03 18.20
N ALA A 421 14.08 -16.95 18.49
CA ALA A 421 13.55 -15.81 19.26
C ALA A 421 12.37 -15.14 18.52
N LYS A 422 12.52 -14.88 17.23
CA LYS A 422 11.44 -14.31 16.42
C LYS A 422 10.29 -15.30 16.20
N PHE A 423 10.57 -16.61 16.18
CA PHE A 423 9.54 -17.62 16.03
C PHE A 423 8.59 -17.71 17.22
N VAL A 424 9.04 -17.44 18.45
CA VAL A 424 8.15 -17.31 19.62
C VAL A 424 7.09 -16.23 19.40
N GLU A 425 7.50 -15.08 18.89
CA GLU A 425 6.59 -13.98 18.57
C GLU A 425 5.61 -14.35 17.44
N VAL A 426 6.12 -14.95 16.34
CA VAL A 426 5.30 -15.40 15.21
C VAL A 426 4.27 -16.44 15.65
N ALA A 427 4.64 -17.42 16.46
CA ALA A 427 3.74 -18.44 17.00
C ALA A 427 2.59 -17.80 17.79
N ARG A 428 2.89 -16.82 18.63
CA ARG A 428 1.90 -16.08 19.41
C ARG A 428 0.99 -15.24 18.53
N THR A 429 1.54 -14.42 17.62
CA THR A 429 0.78 -13.42 16.87
C THR A 429 0.00 -14.02 15.71
N MET A 430 0.55 -15.01 14.99
CA MET A 430 -0.07 -15.57 13.78
C MET A 430 -0.85 -16.87 14.03
N ALA A 431 -0.51 -17.61 15.08
CA ALA A 431 -1.16 -18.89 15.38
C ALA A 431 -1.84 -18.94 16.75
N GLY A 432 -1.66 -17.92 17.58
CA GLY A 432 -2.28 -17.82 18.92
C GLY A 432 -1.70 -18.81 19.94
N ILE A 433 -0.48 -19.33 19.70
CA ILE A 433 0.17 -20.31 20.61
C ILE A 433 1.37 -19.70 21.34
N ALA A 434 1.43 -19.93 22.65
CA ALA A 434 2.57 -19.57 23.48
C ALA A 434 3.54 -20.76 23.56
N ILE A 435 4.78 -20.56 23.08
CA ILE A 435 5.83 -21.58 23.14
C ILE A 435 7.08 -21.05 23.83
N SER A 436 7.79 -21.93 24.53
CA SER A 436 9.07 -21.57 25.13
C SER A 436 10.17 -21.40 24.08
N GLN A 437 11.23 -20.67 24.43
CA GLN A 437 12.42 -20.49 23.57
C GLN A 437 13.06 -21.84 23.18
N GLN A 438 13.03 -22.84 24.08
CA GLN A 438 13.56 -24.17 23.81
C GLN A 438 12.70 -24.93 22.80
N VAL A 439 11.37 -24.85 22.92
CA VAL A 439 10.43 -25.44 21.93
C VAL A 439 10.61 -24.75 20.57
N ALA A 440 10.73 -23.44 20.56
CA ALA A 440 10.97 -22.67 19.33
C ALA A 440 12.28 -23.10 18.64
N ALA A 441 13.37 -23.28 19.40
CA ALA A 441 14.65 -23.75 18.84
C ALA A 441 14.53 -25.12 18.18
N ARG A 442 13.90 -26.09 18.85
CA ARG A 442 13.65 -27.44 18.31
C ARG A 442 12.76 -27.39 17.07
N THR A 443 11.74 -26.54 17.08
CA THR A 443 10.81 -26.39 15.95
C THR A 443 11.52 -25.81 14.72
N VAL A 444 12.35 -24.80 14.90
CA VAL A 444 13.16 -24.20 13.82
C VAL A 444 14.13 -25.22 13.23
N GLU A 445 14.82 -25.99 14.08
CA GLU A 445 15.73 -27.06 13.64
C GLU A 445 14.99 -28.17 12.87
N SER A 446 13.89 -28.65 13.42
CA SER A 446 13.01 -29.64 12.76
C SER A 446 12.49 -29.13 11.42
N PHE A 447 12.07 -27.88 11.34
CA PHE A 447 11.62 -27.29 10.08
C PHE A 447 12.75 -27.28 9.04
N ARG A 448 13.93 -26.83 9.41
CA ARG A 448 15.07 -26.74 8.49
C ARG A 448 15.54 -28.11 7.99
N SER A 449 15.49 -29.13 8.83
CA SER A 449 15.86 -30.50 8.45
C SER A 449 14.84 -31.15 7.52
N SER A 450 13.54 -30.88 7.70
CA SER A 450 12.46 -31.46 6.87
C SER A 450 12.15 -30.65 5.59
N ASN A 451 12.50 -29.36 5.53
CA ASN A 451 12.21 -28.50 4.37
C ASN A 451 13.48 -28.13 3.59
N ARG A 452 14.28 -29.16 3.21
CA ARG A 452 15.60 -28.97 2.56
C ARG A 452 15.53 -28.19 1.25
N LYS A 453 14.43 -28.30 0.50
CA LYS A 453 14.24 -27.57 -0.76
C LYS A 453 14.12 -26.06 -0.54
N ILE A 454 13.43 -25.63 0.52
CA ILE A 454 13.34 -24.22 0.91
C ILE A 454 14.74 -23.70 1.33
N ILE A 455 15.46 -24.48 2.14
CA ILE A 455 16.84 -24.12 2.56
C ILE A 455 17.78 -24.03 1.36
N ALA A 456 17.66 -24.92 0.39
CA ALA A 456 18.44 -24.88 -0.84
C ALA A 456 18.14 -23.61 -1.66
N LEU A 457 16.88 -23.17 -1.73
CA LEU A 457 16.49 -21.91 -2.37
C LEU A 457 17.13 -20.70 -1.67
N TRP A 458 17.09 -20.62 -0.33
CA TRP A 458 17.75 -19.54 0.40
C TRP A 458 19.26 -19.50 0.12
N ASN A 459 19.93 -20.66 0.16
CA ASN A 459 21.38 -20.75 -0.05
C ASN A 459 21.76 -20.36 -1.49
N ARG A 460 20.96 -20.74 -2.49
CA ARG A 460 21.16 -20.33 -3.89
C ARG A 460 21.04 -18.81 -4.01
N LEU A 461 19.94 -18.21 -3.55
CA LEU A 461 19.73 -16.76 -3.59
C LEU A 461 20.83 -16.00 -2.86
N GLN A 462 21.26 -16.49 -1.69
CA GLN A 462 22.36 -15.89 -0.93
C GLN A 462 23.68 -15.95 -1.68
N THR A 463 23.97 -17.07 -2.33
CA THR A 463 25.22 -17.27 -3.09
C THR A 463 25.25 -16.36 -4.31
N ASP A 464 24.16 -16.29 -5.06
CA ASP A 464 24.05 -15.47 -6.27
C ASP A 464 24.09 -13.96 -5.90
N PHE A 465 23.42 -13.59 -4.80
CA PHE A 465 23.52 -12.23 -4.26
C PHE A 465 24.97 -11.84 -3.90
N ARG A 466 25.69 -12.72 -3.22
CA ARG A 466 27.10 -12.49 -2.84
C ARG A 466 28.03 -12.40 -4.05
N ARG A 467 27.79 -13.21 -5.08
CA ARG A 467 28.55 -13.17 -6.35
C ARG A 467 28.38 -11.85 -7.10
N SER A 468 27.27 -11.14 -6.86
CA SER A 468 26.98 -9.83 -7.45
C SER A 468 27.65 -8.66 -6.72
N SER A 469 28.60 -8.91 -5.82
CA SER A 469 29.31 -7.84 -5.08
C SER A 469 29.95 -6.81 -6.03
N GLY A 470 29.72 -5.53 -5.76
CA GLY A 470 30.15 -4.41 -6.61
C GLY A 470 29.19 -4.09 -7.76
N ASN A 471 28.19 -4.94 -8.02
CA ASN A 471 27.22 -4.81 -9.09
C ASN A 471 25.79 -4.88 -8.58
N ALA A 472 24.82 -4.92 -9.48
CA ALA A 472 23.43 -5.22 -9.16
C ALA A 472 23.18 -6.74 -9.18
N PHE A 473 22.44 -7.24 -8.18
CA PHE A 473 21.82 -8.56 -8.21
C PHE A 473 20.41 -8.42 -8.78
N VAL A 474 20.13 -9.10 -9.86
CA VAL A 474 18.83 -9.07 -10.55
C VAL A 474 18.22 -10.48 -10.52
N VAL A 475 17.00 -10.58 -10.02
CA VAL A 475 16.19 -11.79 -10.09
C VAL A 475 15.08 -11.56 -11.11
N GLU A 476 15.09 -12.31 -12.19
CA GLU A 476 14.00 -12.32 -13.15
C GLU A 476 12.88 -13.21 -12.60
N LEU A 477 11.67 -12.62 -12.49
CA LEU A 477 10.48 -13.31 -12.02
C LEU A 477 9.88 -14.16 -13.16
N PRO A 478 9.15 -15.23 -12.85
CA PRO A 478 8.44 -16.03 -13.86
C PRO A 478 7.51 -15.20 -14.76
N SER A 479 6.96 -14.09 -14.24
CA SER A 479 6.14 -13.14 -14.97
C SER A 479 6.92 -12.25 -15.96
N GLY A 480 8.25 -12.35 -16.03
CA GLY A 480 9.14 -11.51 -16.83
C GLY A 480 9.54 -10.19 -16.13
N ARG A 481 8.90 -9.83 -15.01
CA ARG A 481 9.29 -8.66 -14.20
C ARG A 481 10.61 -8.91 -13.47
N LYS A 482 11.34 -7.85 -13.10
CA LYS A 482 12.65 -7.96 -12.46
C LYS A 482 12.65 -7.39 -11.06
N LEU A 483 13.21 -8.15 -10.09
CA LEU A 483 13.61 -7.66 -8.78
C LEU A 483 15.08 -7.27 -8.81
N THR A 484 15.39 -6.00 -8.56
CA THR A 484 16.76 -5.49 -8.66
C THR A 484 17.27 -5.01 -7.32
N TYR A 485 18.39 -5.54 -6.88
CA TYR A 485 19.15 -5.17 -5.69
C TYR A 485 20.45 -4.49 -6.16
N ARG A 486 20.51 -3.16 -6.03
CA ARG A 486 21.62 -2.34 -6.58
C ARG A 486 22.76 -2.23 -5.59
N ASP A 487 23.96 -2.04 -6.11
CA ASP A 487 25.17 -1.76 -5.33
C ASP A 487 25.39 -2.80 -4.22
N VAL A 488 25.34 -4.09 -4.55
CA VAL A 488 25.58 -5.16 -3.58
C VAL A 488 26.97 -4.98 -2.94
N SER A 489 27.04 -5.04 -1.61
CA SER A 489 28.30 -4.82 -0.87
C SER A 489 28.37 -5.70 0.37
N SER A 490 29.59 -6.12 0.71
CA SER A 490 29.91 -6.85 1.94
C SER A 490 30.43 -5.95 3.07
N SER A 491 30.65 -4.65 2.82
CA SER A 491 31.17 -3.71 3.81
C SER A 491 30.12 -3.46 4.91
N GLY A 492 30.44 -3.84 6.15
CA GLY A 492 29.50 -3.74 7.28
C GLY A 492 28.36 -4.76 7.26
N GLY A 493 28.52 -5.87 6.52
CA GLY A 493 27.50 -6.89 6.28
C GLY A 493 26.98 -6.87 4.84
N TRP A 494 26.29 -7.94 4.43
CA TRP A 494 25.74 -8.04 3.07
C TRP A 494 24.54 -7.14 2.90
N THR A 495 24.70 -6.05 2.14
CA THR A 495 23.69 -4.99 1.91
C THR A 495 23.50 -4.67 0.43
N ALA A 496 22.37 -4.09 0.10
CA ALA A 496 22.09 -3.53 -1.22
C ALA A 496 21.12 -2.34 -1.11
N ARG A 497 20.88 -1.64 -2.23
CA ARG A 497 19.82 -0.63 -2.38
C ARG A 497 18.69 -1.24 -3.21
N VAL A 498 17.46 -1.07 -2.79
CA VAL A 498 16.27 -1.50 -3.55
C VAL A 498 15.72 -0.39 -4.44
N GLU A 499 16.03 0.85 -4.11
CA GLU A 499 15.69 2.05 -4.87
C GLU A 499 16.98 2.74 -5.34
N ARG A 500 16.97 3.32 -6.55
CA ARG A 500 18.08 4.15 -7.04
C ARG A 500 18.28 5.34 -6.10
N GLY A 501 19.52 5.63 -5.73
CA GLY A 501 19.85 6.69 -4.77
C GLY A 501 19.35 6.43 -3.33
N GLY A 502 18.65 5.31 -3.06
CA GLY A 502 18.10 4.96 -1.75
C GLY A 502 19.15 4.51 -0.73
N ARG A 503 18.74 4.32 0.52
CA ARG A 503 19.62 3.80 1.58
C ARG A 503 19.96 2.32 1.38
N ARG A 504 21.10 1.90 1.92
CA ARG A 504 21.46 0.48 1.99
C ARG A 504 20.69 -0.23 3.08
N ILE A 505 20.22 -1.43 2.79
CA ILE A 505 19.55 -2.32 3.75
C ILE A 505 20.22 -3.71 3.74
N PRO A 506 20.22 -4.43 4.87
CA PRO A 506 20.82 -5.76 4.96
C PRO A 506 19.94 -6.83 4.29
N PHE A 507 20.60 -7.80 3.62
CA PHE A 507 19.98 -8.95 3.00
C PHE A 507 20.66 -10.25 3.37
N TYR A 508 19.85 -11.30 3.49
CA TYR A 508 20.25 -12.68 3.66
C TYR A 508 19.29 -13.59 2.86
N GLY A 509 19.64 -14.85 2.67
CA GLY A 509 18.92 -15.75 1.78
C GLY A 509 17.41 -15.85 2.05
N GLY A 510 17.02 -15.91 3.33
CA GLY A 510 15.60 -15.93 3.71
C GLY A 510 14.86 -14.63 3.33
N LYS A 511 15.50 -13.46 3.51
CA LYS A 511 14.91 -12.17 3.12
C LYS A 511 14.80 -12.00 1.61
N LEU A 512 15.78 -12.50 0.86
CA LEU A 512 15.72 -12.54 -0.61
C LEU A 512 14.60 -13.46 -1.09
N CYS A 513 14.43 -14.61 -0.43
CA CYS A 513 13.35 -15.55 -0.70
C CYS A 513 11.97 -14.95 -0.40
N GLU A 514 11.81 -14.25 0.75
CA GLU A 514 10.58 -13.53 1.09
C GLU A 514 10.21 -12.52 0.00
N ASN A 515 11.17 -11.69 -0.43
CA ASN A 515 10.93 -10.71 -1.48
C ASN A 515 10.56 -11.38 -2.83
N LEU A 516 11.20 -12.48 -3.18
CA LEU A 516 10.88 -13.24 -4.39
C LEU A 516 9.46 -13.79 -4.35
N VAL A 517 9.08 -14.45 -3.26
CA VAL A 517 7.73 -15.01 -3.06
C VAL A 517 6.68 -13.91 -3.09
N GLN A 518 6.90 -12.81 -2.37
CA GLN A 518 5.99 -11.66 -2.35
C GLN A 518 5.81 -11.04 -3.74
N ALA A 519 6.88 -10.95 -4.53
CA ALA A 519 6.83 -10.38 -5.87
C ALA A 519 6.05 -11.27 -6.83
N VAL A 520 6.27 -12.60 -6.79
CA VAL A 520 5.50 -13.55 -7.61
C VAL A 520 4.02 -13.58 -7.19
N ALA A 521 3.73 -13.60 -5.88
CA ALA A 521 2.36 -13.54 -5.36
C ALA A 521 1.64 -12.25 -5.78
N ARG A 522 2.36 -11.11 -5.77
CA ARG A 522 1.83 -9.84 -6.28
C ARG A 522 1.50 -9.89 -7.77
N ASP A 523 2.31 -10.55 -8.57
CA ASP A 523 2.07 -10.66 -10.01
C ASP A 523 0.86 -11.55 -10.32
N VAL A 524 0.66 -12.64 -9.56
CA VAL A 524 -0.56 -13.46 -9.63
C VAL A 524 -1.79 -12.61 -9.31
N PHE A 525 -1.76 -11.88 -8.20
CA PHE A 525 -2.88 -11.03 -7.79
C PHE A 525 -3.15 -9.90 -8.80
N ALA A 526 -2.09 -9.29 -9.36
CA ALA A 526 -2.19 -8.27 -10.39
C ALA A 526 -2.94 -8.77 -11.64
N GLU A 527 -2.61 -9.97 -12.12
CA GLU A 527 -3.35 -10.59 -13.23
C GLU A 527 -4.80 -10.88 -12.87
N SER A 528 -5.08 -11.30 -11.63
CA SER A 528 -6.45 -11.53 -11.17
C SER A 528 -7.27 -10.23 -11.20
N LEU A 529 -6.70 -9.08 -10.77
CA LEU A 529 -7.35 -7.77 -10.87
C LEU A 529 -7.68 -7.39 -12.32
N LEU A 530 -6.75 -7.64 -13.25
CA LEU A 530 -6.98 -7.36 -14.68
C LEU A 530 -8.04 -8.28 -15.28
N ARG A 531 -8.07 -9.55 -14.89
CA ARG A 531 -9.12 -10.49 -15.34
C ARG A 531 -10.50 -10.08 -14.85
N LEU A 532 -10.62 -9.70 -13.57
CA LEU A 532 -11.88 -9.17 -13.01
C LEU A 532 -12.36 -7.94 -13.78
N ARG A 533 -11.47 -6.98 -14.06
CA ARG A 533 -11.79 -5.80 -14.85
C ARG A 533 -12.27 -6.15 -16.26
N ARG A 534 -11.62 -7.10 -16.96
CA ARG A 534 -11.99 -7.50 -18.33
C ARG A 534 -13.39 -8.12 -18.42
N VAL A 535 -13.86 -8.75 -17.35
CA VAL A 535 -15.24 -9.26 -17.27
C VAL A 535 -16.24 -8.26 -16.68
N GLY A 536 -15.82 -7.01 -16.47
CA GLY A 536 -16.69 -5.93 -16.01
C GLY A 536 -16.96 -5.91 -14.50
N VAL A 537 -16.18 -6.63 -13.70
CA VAL A 537 -16.26 -6.59 -12.23
C VAL A 537 -15.54 -5.35 -11.70
N ASP A 538 -16.25 -4.54 -10.92
CA ASP A 538 -15.71 -3.33 -10.30
C ASP A 538 -15.00 -3.68 -8.99
N VAL A 539 -13.66 -3.64 -9.00
CA VAL A 539 -12.83 -3.80 -7.81
C VAL A 539 -12.64 -2.43 -7.18
N VAL A 540 -13.39 -2.15 -6.12
CA VAL A 540 -13.41 -0.82 -5.48
C VAL A 540 -12.17 -0.54 -4.64
N PHE A 541 -11.56 -1.56 -4.07
CA PHE A 541 -10.23 -1.53 -3.44
C PHE A 541 -9.71 -2.94 -3.23
N HIS A 542 -8.46 -3.06 -2.79
CA HIS A 542 -7.87 -4.35 -2.46
C HIS A 542 -6.91 -4.23 -1.26
N VAL A 543 -6.74 -5.33 -0.54
CA VAL A 543 -5.87 -5.43 0.64
C VAL A 543 -4.96 -6.64 0.47
N HIS A 544 -3.67 -6.42 0.23
CA HIS A 544 -2.69 -7.46 -0.07
C HIS A 544 -3.09 -8.35 -1.26
N ASP A 545 -3.65 -9.50 -1.01
CA ASP A 545 -4.14 -10.53 -1.94
C ASP A 545 -5.67 -10.69 -1.94
N GLU A 546 -6.38 -9.78 -1.27
CA GLU A 546 -7.83 -9.69 -1.17
C GLU A 546 -8.38 -8.60 -2.10
N ALA A 547 -9.31 -8.94 -2.98
CA ALA A 547 -10.07 -8.00 -3.81
C ALA A 547 -11.46 -7.77 -3.22
N VAL A 548 -11.88 -6.50 -3.10
CA VAL A 548 -13.24 -6.13 -2.72
C VAL A 548 -13.98 -5.67 -3.97
N CYS A 549 -14.86 -6.55 -4.44
CA CYS A 549 -15.65 -6.36 -5.65
C CYS A 549 -17.03 -5.79 -5.30
N GLU A 550 -17.46 -4.74 -5.99
CA GLU A 550 -18.80 -4.19 -5.86
C GLU A 550 -19.66 -4.67 -7.03
N VAL A 551 -20.67 -5.50 -6.74
CA VAL A 551 -21.43 -6.23 -7.74
C VAL A 551 -22.95 -6.07 -7.54
N ALA A 552 -23.76 -6.46 -8.53
CA ALA A 552 -25.20 -6.56 -8.35
C ALA A 552 -25.58 -7.65 -7.34
N PRO A 553 -26.67 -7.48 -6.58
CA PRO A 553 -27.19 -8.55 -5.74
C PRO A 553 -27.51 -9.80 -6.57
N GLY A 554 -27.17 -10.98 -6.01
CA GLY A 554 -27.34 -12.25 -6.70
C GLY A 554 -26.19 -12.65 -7.64
N THR A 555 -25.12 -11.86 -7.76
CA THR A 555 -23.89 -12.28 -8.44
C THR A 555 -23.30 -13.49 -7.72
N ASP A 556 -22.95 -14.54 -8.46
CA ASP A 556 -22.37 -15.76 -7.92
C ASP A 556 -20.92 -15.53 -7.42
N PRO A 557 -20.65 -15.70 -6.11
CA PRO A 557 -19.31 -15.56 -5.58
C PRO A 557 -18.30 -16.58 -6.15
N HIS A 558 -18.77 -17.76 -6.56
CA HIS A 558 -17.91 -18.80 -7.14
C HIS A 558 -17.34 -18.39 -8.51
N GLU A 559 -18.02 -17.50 -9.23
CA GLU A 559 -17.45 -16.95 -10.46
C GLU A 559 -16.22 -16.08 -10.17
N ILE A 560 -16.28 -15.26 -9.12
CA ILE A 560 -15.14 -14.44 -8.67
C ILE A 560 -13.98 -15.33 -8.17
N GLU A 561 -14.30 -16.37 -7.38
CA GLU A 561 -13.31 -17.37 -6.93
C GLU A 561 -12.62 -18.03 -8.12
N ARG A 562 -13.40 -18.46 -9.12
CA ARG A 562 -12.87 -19.10 -10.32
C ARG A 562 -11.94 -18.16 -11.10
N ILE A 563 -12.30 -16.89 -11.26
CA ILE A 563 -11.47 -15.91 -11.98
C ILE A 563 -10.17 -15.63 -11.22
N MET A 564 -10.24 -15.48 -9.90
CA MET A 564 -9.06 -15.21 -9.07
C MET A 564 -8.13 -16.41 -8.95
N SER A 565 -8.64 -17.64 -9.00
CA SER A 565 -7.86 -18.86 -8.92
C SER A 565 -7.30 -19.37 -10.25
N ILE A 566 -7.52 -18.66 -11.37
CA ILE A 566 -6.89 -19.01 -12.65
C ILE A 566 -5.36 -18.89 -12.52
N THR A 567 -4.68 -20.01 -12.69
CA THR A 567 -3.22 -20.05 -12.70
C THR A 567 -2.69 -19.38 -13.98
N PRO A 568 -1.81 -18.36 -13.88
CA PRO A 568 -1.13 -17.79 -15.04
C PRO A 568 -0.29 -18.82 -15.80
N ASP A 569 -0.14 -18.66 -17.11
CA ASP A 569 0.67 -19.56 -17.94
C ASP A 569 2.11 -19.68 -17.46
N TRP A 570 2.68 -18.57 -16.99
CA TRP A 570 4.05 -18.52 -16.45
C TRP A 570 4.19 -19.18 -15.05
N LEU A 571 3.08 -19.54 -14.40
CA LEU A 571 3.05 -20.23 -13.09
C LEU A 571 2.54 -21.67 -13.20
N HIS A 572 2.68 -22.31 -14.36
CA HIS A 572 2.16 -23.64 -14.63
C HIS A 572 2.50 -24.65 -13.52
N GLY A 573 1.50 -25.41 -13.08
CA GLY A 573 1.63 -26.42 -12.02
C GLY A 573 1.59 -25.88 -10.59
N CYS A 574 1.38 -24.57 -10.37
CA CYS A 574 1.10 -24.04 -9.04
C CYS A 574 -0.41 -24.04 -8.77
N PRO A 575 -0.92 -24.81 -7.79
CA PRO A 575 -2.34 -24.83 -7.47
C PRO A 575 -2.76 -23.54 -6.77
N LEU A 576 -3.54 -22.71 -7.42
CA LEU A 576 -4.15 -21.52 -6.82
C LEU A 576 -5.54 -21.86 -6.27
N ALA A 577 -5.96 -21.17 -5.23
CA ALA A 577 -7.30 -21.22 -4.68
C ALA A 577 -7.70 -19.83 -4.20
N ALA A 578 -8.99 -19.53 -4.24
CA ALA A 578 -9.57 -18.30 -3.74
C ALA A 578 -10.82 -18.60 -2.90
N GLU A 579 -11.11 -17.74 -1.95
CA GLU A 579 -12.29 -17.85 -1.07
C GLU A 579 -13.05 -16.52 -1.08
N ALA A 580 -14.33 -16.56 -1.44
CA ALA A 580 -15.19 -15.39 -1.53
C ALA A 580 -16.26 -15.38 -0.43
N VAL A 581 -16.57 -14.18 0.03
CA VAL A 581 -17.67 -13.93 0.98
C VAL A 581 -18.55 -12.81 0.44
N VAL A 582 -19.86 -13.06 0.38
CA VAL A 582 -20.85 -12.05 0.04
C VAL A 582 -21.21 -11.27 1.29
N THR A 583 -21.19 -9.94 1.21
CA THR A 583 -21.48 -9.09 2.38
C THR A 583 -22.05 -7.73 1.97
N THR A 584 -22.76 -7.09 2.89
CA THR A 584 -23.30 -5.72 2.74
C THR A 584 -22.40 -4.64 3.36
N ARG A 585 -21.28 -5.03 3.96
CA ARG A 585 -20.24 -4.13 4.53
C ARG A 585 -18.89 -4.84 4.46
N TYR A 586 -17.83 -4.07 4.42
CA TYR A 586 -16.49 -4.66 4.49
C TYR A 586 -16.22 -5.20 5.91
N CYS A 587 -15.99 -6.51 6.03
CA CYS A 587 -15.91 -7.19 7.34
C CYS A 587 -14.75 -8.20 7.48
N LYS A 588 -13.99 -8.48 6.41
CA LYS A 588 -12.97 -9.56 6.37
C LYS A 588 -11.59 -9.18 6.92
#